data_ecc601422a0db9ad4a97c8cfe197a9ed
#
_entry.id   ecc601422a0db9ad4a97c8cfe197a9ed
#
_cell.length_a   1.000
_cell.length_b   1.000
_cell.length_c   1.000
_cell.angle_alpha   90.00
_cell.angle_beta   90.00
_cell.angle_gamma   90.00
#
_symmetry.space_group_name_H-M   'P 1'
#
loop_
_entity.id
_entity.type
_entity.pdbx_description
1 polymer ?
#
loop_
_entity_poly.entity_id
_entity_poly.type
_entity_poly.pdbx_seq_one_letter_code
_entity_poly.pdbx_strand_id
1 'polypeptide(L)'
;MKLIPSPPLKSVAALAAVAVFTCMLAASPVRAGAFEEYRAVDMKLQSVREGDAEGLRAAGVLVESFSKRWSKGAASERTMAAYLMLRWGIASGRHQAAYGAALVLLELKPSPEQRPGLLKLAAKLGYQSERFEAVPGHVDAWIEVKGMPRTATERAETAEMMTLAAYALHELGRDRQALARVKEAYGIAPARARGDFVLALCASLGDVKAERAFLPVMVRDWNETPYWSRWGSLVQQAGDGRQALDILSSARKAGRLDERLVPLLLSLVIEHDAPTKALRILEEHPEAWKPEERRMLQTALLVKCGRRAEALELLRKAGDGGAGNGRERMAVELAEEDWTGARKGAMRLAESETKPAERDRWRFLSGLCAYNLKDYAGAAEAWASVETERWRSLAAPWRAEVKFLLS
;
A
#
# COMPACT_ATOMS: atom_id res chain seq x y z
N MET A 1 4.36 8.61 12.60
CA MET A 1 2.96 8.42 12.12
C MET A 1 2.61 6.96 12.31
N LYS A 2 1.70 6.62 13.25
CA LYS A 2 1.35 5.23 13.60
C LYS A 2 0.57 4.59 12.44
N LEU A 3 1.26 3.94 11.52
CA LEU A 3 0.68 3.17 10.41
C LEU A 3 0.31 1.73 10.82
N ILE A 4 0.60 1.33 12.06
CA ILE A 4 0.36 -0.04 12.53
C ILE A 4 -0.97 -0.03 13.30
N PRO A 5 -1.98 -0.80 12.83
CA PRO A 5 -3.28 -0.86 13.50
C PRO A 5 -3.13 -1.51 14.87
N SER A 6 -3.74 -0.91 15.90
CA SER A 6 -3.87 -1.53 17.21
C SER A 6 -4.65 -2.85 17.09
N PRO A 7 -4.29 -3.91 17.83
CA PRO A 7 -4.98 -5.18 17.75
C PRO A 7 -6.46 -4.99 18.09
N PRO A 8 -7.41 -5.57 17.30
CA PRO A 8 -8.82 -5.61 17.66
C PRO A 8 -9.01 -6.57 18.82
N LEU A 9 -8.79 -6.09 20.04
CA LEU A 9 -9.05 -6.86 21.27
C LEU A 9 -10.58 -6.87 21.46
N LYS A 10 -11.26 -7.84 20.83
CA LYS A 10 -12.64 -8.18 21.17
C LYS A 10 -12.70 -8.48 22.66
N SER A 11 -13.64 -7.87 23.36
CA SER A 11 -13.72 -7.84 24.82
C SER A 11 -13.36 -9.19 25.46
N VAL A 12 -12.37 -9.19 26.33
CA VAL A 12 -11.94 -10.36 27.11
C VAL A 12 -13.05 -10.86 28.05
N ALA A 13 -14.05 -10.01 28.30
CA ALA A 13 -15.22 -10.30 29.15
C ALA A 13 -16.01 -11.54 28.71
N ALA A 14 -16.12 -11.80 27.39
CA ALA A 14 -16.86 -12.98 26.88
C ALA A 14 -16.14 -14.32 27.08
N LEU A 15 -14.84 -14.34 27.36
CA LEU A 15 -14.02 -15.55 27.52
C LEU A 15 -13.90 -16.04 28.98
N ALA A 16 -14.27 -15.22 29.95
CA ALA A 16 -14.17 -15.55 31.36
C ALA A 16 -15.37 -16.39 31.88
N ALA A 17 -16.35 -16.64 31.05
CA ALA A 17 -17.53 -17.34 31.44
C ALA A 17 -17.35 -18.87 31.32
N VAL A 18 -17.43 -19.58 32.43
CA VAL A 18 -18.10 -20.86 32.65
C VAL A 18 -17.27 -22.14 32.71
N ALA A 19 -16.18 -22.37 31.99
CA ALA A 19 -15.64 -23.75 31.88
C ALA A 19 -14.57 -24.17 32.90
N VAL A 20 -14.00 -23.24 33.69
CA VAL A 20 -12.76 -23.50 34.43
C VAL A 20 -12.97 -24.06 35.85
N PHE A 21 -14.13 -23.92 36.42
CA PHE A 21 -14.27 -24.01 37.89
C PHE A 21 -14.74 -25.33 38.47
N THR A 22 -15.51 -26.13 37.78
CA THR A 22 -16.16 -27.28 38.38
C THR A 22 -15.24 -28.44 38.78
N CYS A 23 -14.06 -28.54 38.19
CA CYS A 23 -13.14 -29.67 38.41
C CYS A 23 -12.01 -29.42 39.42
N MET A 24 -11.70 -28.16 39.80
CA MET A 24 -10.54 -27.85 40.67
C MET A 24 -10.78 -28.14 42.17
N LEU A 25 -12.03 -28.24 42.61
CA LEU A 25 -12.35 -28.42 44.07
C LEU A 25 -12.26 -29.84 44.56
N ALA A 26 -12.08 -30.83 43.69
CA ALA A 26 -12.17 -32.23 44.07
C ALA A 26 -10.95 -32.85 44.77
N ALA A 27 -9.79 -32.16 44.82
CA ALA A 27 -8.53 -32.82 45.16
C ALA A 27 -7.82 -32.34 46.47
N SER A 28 -8.35 -31.35 47.22
CA SER A 28 -7.67 -30.85 48.43
C SER A 28 -8.68 -30.43 49.50
N PRO A 29 -8.44 -30.72 50.80
CA PRO A 29 -9.28 -30.28 51.88
C PRO A 29 -9.36 -28.74 51.93
N VAL A 30 -10.55 -28.20 51.63
CA VAL A 30 -10.85 -26.77 51.76
C VAL A 30 -11.36 -26.53 53.16
N ARG A 31 -10.86 -25.51 53.87
CA ARG A 31 -11.46 -25.05 55.11
C ARG A 31 -12.90 -24.61 54.88
N ALA A 32 -13.85 -25.17 55.63
CA ALA A 32 -15.29 -24.93 55.40
C ALA A 32 -15.63 -23.41 55.30
N GLY A 33 -15.02 -22.56 56.16
CA GLY A 33 -15.21 -21.11 56.11
C GLY A 33 -14.66 -20.42 54.86
N ALA A 34 -13.59 -20.91 54.26
CA ALA A 34 -13.05 -20.34 53.00
C ALA A 34 -13.96 -20.59 51.82
N PHE A 35 -14.60 -21.77 51.75
CA PHE A 35 -15.54 -22.08 50.68
C PHE A 35 -16.84 -21.27 50.76
N GLU A 36 -17.38 -21.12 51.94
CA GLU A 36 -18.59 -20.29 52.15
C GLU A 36 -18.35 -18.81 51.82
N GLU A 37 -17.24 -18.26 52.29
CA GLU A 37 -16.84 -16.90 51.97
C GLU A 37 -16.62 -16.73 50.47
N TYR A 38 -15.93 -17.68 49.79
CA TYR A 38 -15.78 -17.68 48.34
C TYR A 38 -17.11 -17.65 47.60
N ARG A 39 -18.08 -18.51 47.97
CA ARG A 39 -19.40 -18.53 47.35
C ARG A 39 -20.14 -17.22 47.50
N ALA A 40 -20.07 -16.58 48.69
CA ALA A 40 -20.67 -15.29 48.93
C ALA A 40 -20.10 -14.19 48.04
N VAL A 41 -18.78 -14.13 47.93
CA VAL A 41 -18.08 -13.16 47.08
C VAL A 41 -18.38 -13.44 45.59
N ASP A 42 -18.37 -14.70 45.15
CA ASP A 42 -18.65 -15.08 43.75
C ASP A 42 -20.11 -14.75 43.37
N MET A 43 -21.09 -15.05 44.23
CA MET A 43 -22.47 -14.64 43.99
C MET A 43 -22.63 -13.14 43.88
N LYS A 44 -21.94 -12.37 44.75
CA LYS A 44 -21.97 -10.90 44.69
C LYS A 44 -21.39 -10.42 43.36
N LEU A 45 -20.26 -10.97 42.93
CA LEU A 45 -19.64 -10.63 41.65
C LEU A 45 -20.54 -11.00 40.44
N GLN A 46 -21.24 -12.14 40.49
CA GLN A 46 -22.20 -12.57 39.47
C GLN A 46 -23.44 -11.66 39.40
N SER A 47 -23.86 -11.09 40.52
CA SER A 47 -25.03 -10.20 40.59
C SER A 47 -24.77 -8.80 40.03
N VAL A 48 -23.52 -8.43 39.79
CA VAL A 48 -23.14 -7.14 39.20
C VAL A 48 -23.54 -7.09 37.74
N ARG A 49 -24.37 -6.12 37.35
CA ARG A 49 -24.77 -5.92 35.94
C ARG A 49 -23.66 -5.28 35.13
N GLU A 50 -23.69 -5.51 33.83
CA GLU A 50 -22.78 -4.86 32.90
C GLU A 50 -22.96 -3.33 32.98
N GLY A 51 -21.85 -2.59 33.18
CA GLY A 51 -21.86 -1.14 33.34
C GLY A 51 -22.08 -0.63 34.78
N ASP A 52 -22.35 -1.50 35.76
CA ASP A 52 -22.50 -1.13 37.18
C ASP A 52 -21.13 -0.96 37.84
N ALA A 53 -20.57 0.25 37.71
CA ALA A 53 -19.28 0.62 38.30
C ALA A 53 -19.27 0.62 39.83
N GLU A 54 -20.40 0.89 40.48
CA GLU A 54 -20.53 0.90 41.94
C GLU A 54 -20.57 -0.53 42.48
N GLY A 55 -21.39 -1.38 41.87
CA GLY A 55 -21.43 -2.81 42.16
C GLY A 55 -20.08 -3.50 41.98
N LEU A 56 -19.33 -3.15 40.91
CA LEU A 56 -17.98 -3.65 40.68
C LEU A 56 -16.97 -3.19 41.74
N ARG A 57 -17.07 -1.95 42.23
CA ARG A 57 -16.22 -1.46 43.32
C ARG A 57 -16.54 -2.17 44.63
N ALA A 58 -17.84 -2.33 44.96
CA ALA A 58 -18.24 -3.04 46.14
C ALA A 58 -17.81 -4.52 46.14
N ALA A 59 -17.99 -5.21 45.01
CA ALA A 59 -17.48 -6.59 44.81
C ALA A 59 -15.96 -6.62 44.95
N GLY A 60 -15.25 -5.63 44.43
CA GLY A 60 -13.79 -5.52 44.52
C GLY A 60 -13.26 -5.51 45.94
N VAL A 61 -13.88 -4.76 46.84
CA VAL A 61 -13.52 -4.73 48.27
C VAL A 61 -13.58 -6.16 48.88
N LEU A 62 -14.64 -6.92 48.54
CA LEU A 62 -14.80 -8.29 49.01
C LEU A 62 -13.73 -9.23 48.38
N VAL A 63 -13.47 -9.09 47.09
CA VAL A 63 -12.44 -9.88 46.38
C VAL A 63 -11.05 -9.60 46.98
N GLU A 64 -10.69 -8.34 47.20
CA GLU A 64 -9.40 -7.98 47.78
C GLU A 64 -9.28 -8.48 49.23
N SER A 65 -10.33 -8.38 50.03
CA SER A 65 -10.39 -8.91 51.40
C SER A 65 -10.17 -10.44 51.40
N PHE A 66 -10.92 -11.15 50.53
CA PHE A 66 -10.75 -12.60 50.36
C PHE A 66 -9.33 -12.96 49.96
N SER A 67 -8.80 -12.30 48.93
CA SER A 67 -7.47 -12.52 48.42
C SER A 67 -6.39 -12.29 49.51
N LYS A 68 -6.49 -11.21 50.27
CA LYS A 68 -5.57 -10.90 51.37
C LYS A 68 -5.54 -12.00 52.43
N ARG A 69 -6.70 -12.64 52.70
CA ARG A 69 -6.83 -13.67 53.71
C ARG A 69 -6.32 -15.05 53.22
N TRP A 70 -6.63 -15.38 51.99
CA TRP A 70 -6.48 -16.76 51.50
C TRP A 70 -5.40 -16.98 50.45
N SER A 71 -4.78 -15.93 49.87
CA SER A 71 -3.73 -16.07 48.85
C SER A 71 -2.45 -16.80 49.33
N LYS A 72 -2.24 -16.92 50.62
CA LYS A 72 -1.12 -17.65 51.22
C LYS A 72 -1.52 -19.01 51.82
N GLY A 73 -2.76 -19.40 51.64
CA GLY A 73 -3.32 -20.65 52.17
C GLY A 73 -2.99 -21.89 51.33
N ALA A 74 -3.79 -22.93 51.52
CA ALA A 74 -3.68 -24.17 50.73
C ALA A 74 -3.89 -23.92 49.24
N ALA A 75 -3.49 -24.85 48.38
CA ALA A 75 -3.61 -24.70 46.91
C ALA A 75 -5.02 -24.39 46.47
N SER A 76 -6.06 -25.01 47.07
CA SER A 76 -7.46 -24.74 46.83
C SER A 76 -7.89 -23.32 47.21
N GLU A 77 -7.43 -22.81 48.33
CA GLU A 77 -7.72 -21.44 48.81
C GLU A 77 -7.05 -20.40 47.89
N ARG A 78 -5.78 -20.65 47.50
CA ARG A 78 -5.06 -19.83 46.52
C ARG A 78 -5.76 -19.82 45.16
N THR A 79 -6.30 -20.96 44.70
CA THR A 79 -7.05 -21.07 43.45
C THR A 79 -8.30 -20.24 43.51
N MET A 80 -9.09 -20.32 44.60
CA MET A 80 -10.31 -19.50 44.77
C MET A 80 -10.00 -18.00 44.78
N ALA A 81 -8.96 -17.59 45.51
CA ALA A 81 -8.53 -16.19 45.57
C ALA A 81 -8.09 -15.67 44.20
N ALA A 82 -7.27 -16.42 43.49
CA ALA A 82 -6.81 -16.04 42.15
C ALA A 82 -7.96 -16.01 41.14
N TYR A 83 -8.91 -16.95 41.21
CA TYR A 83 -10.07 -16.98 40.32
C TYR A 83 -10.99 -15.76 40.52
N LEU A 84 -11.32 -15.41 41.76
CA LEU A 84 -12.09 -14.19 42.04
C LEU A 84 -11.38 -12.93 41.56
N MET A 85 -10.07 -12.82 41.79
CA MET A 85 -9.27 -11.69 41.36
C MET A 85 -9.20 -11.61 39.83
N LEU A 86 -9.07 -12.74 39.13
CA LEU A 86 -9.09 -12.79 37.67
C LEU A 86 -10.41 -12.28 37.10
N ARG A 87 -11.53 -12.80 37.59
CA ARG A 87 -12.88 -12.38 37.13
C ARG A 87 -13.15 -10.90 37.39
N TRP A 88 -12.91 -10.46 38.64
CA TRP A 88 -13.11 -9.06 39.00
C TRP A 88 -12.18 -8.13 38.20
N GLY A 89 -10.91 -8.50 38.07
CA GLY A 89 -9.94 -7.71 37.34
C GLY A 89 -10.31 -7.55 35.87
N ILE A 90 -10.81 -8.60 35.22
CA ILE A 90 -11.35 -8.52 33.85
C ILE A 90 -12.59 -7.61 33.79
N ALA A 91 -13.56 -7.82 34.68
CA ALA A 91 -14.82 -7.07 34.68
C ALA A 91 -14.60 -5.58 34.98
N SER A 92 -13.62 -5.24 35.83
CA SER A 92 -13.29 -3.87 36.23
C SER A 92 -12.24 -3.19 35.36
N GLY A 93 -11.69 -3.85 34.33
CA GLY A 93 -10.60 -3.33 33.49
C GLY A 93 -9.24 -3.25 34.21
N ARG A 94 -9.10 -3.88 35.39
CA ARG A 94 -7.84 -3.94 36.11
C ARG A 94 -6.94 -5.06 35.59
N HIS A 95 -6.47 -4.90 34.34
CA HIS A 95 -5.77 -5.93 33.59
C HIS A 95 -4.51 -6.44 34.28
N GLN A 96 -3.78 -5.58 34.98
CA GLN A 96 -2.57 -5.98 35.71
C GLN A 96 -2.90 -6.95 36.86
N ALA A 97 -3.97 -6.70 37.63
CA ALA A 97 -4.41 -7.59 38.70
C ALA A 97 -4.89 -8.93 38.14
N ALA A 98 -5.69 -8.90 37.05
CA ALA A 98 -6.15 -10.07 36.36
C ALA A 98 -5.00 -10.89 35.78
N TYR A 99 -3.96 -10.23 35.21
CA TYR A 99 -2.76 -10.90 34.72
C TYR A 99 -2.01 -11.64 35.83
N GLY A 100 -1.75 -10.97 36.97
CA GLY A 100 -1.13 -11.58 38.13
C GLY A 100 -1.91 -12.81 38.63
N ALA A 101 -3.25 -12.70 38.68
CA ALA A 101 -4.10 -13.81 39.06
C ALA A 101 -4.05 -15.00 38.05
N ALA A 102 -3.99 -14.72 36.77
CA ALA A 102 -3.82 -15.76 35.73
C ALA A 102 -2.48 -16.50 35.90
N LEU A 103 -1.40 -15.79 36.22
CA LEU A 103 -0.10 -16.41 36.50
C LEU A 103 -0.13 -17.34 37.72
N VAL A 104 -0.78 -16.90 38.82
CA VAL A 104 -0.94 -17.76 40.03
C VAL A 104 -1.72 -19.01 39.67
N LEU A 105 -2.80 -18.92 38.85
CA LEU A 105 -3.54 -20.10 38.40
C LEU A 105 -2.69 -21.05 37.54
N LEU A 106 -1.80 -20.53 36.71
CA LEU A 106 -0.87 -21.35 35.91
C LEU A 106 0.18 -22.05 36.75
N GLU A 107 0.68 -21.37 37.81
CA GLU A 107 1.63 -21.97 38.76
C GLU A 107 1.03 -23.12 39.60
N LEU A 108 -0.26 -23.06 39.88
CA LEU A 108 -1.00 -24.06 40.65
C LEU A 108 -1.31 -25.34 39.83
N LYS A 109 -0.67 -25.50 38.67
CA LYS A 109 -0.77 -26.67 37.79
C LYS A 109 -2.24 -27.03 37.44
N PRO A 110 -2.90 -26.16 36.66
CA PRO A 110 -4.25 -26.41 36.24
C PRO A 110 -4.37 -27.71 35.43
N SER A 111 -5.59 -28.27 35.34
CA SER A 111 -5.81 -29.45 34.52
C SER A 111 -5.43 -29.22 33.05
N PRO A 112 -5.12 -30.30 32.29
CA PRO A 112 -4.81 -30.17 30.85
C PRO A 112 -5.87 -29.44 30.03
N GLU A 113 -7.16 -29.56 30.41
CA GLU A 113 -8.26 -28.91 29.74
C GLU A 113 -8.32 -27.39 30.03
N GLN A 114 -7.89 -26.99 31.23
CA GLN A 114 -7.92 -25.57 31.68
C GLN A 114 -6.70 -24.78 31.24
N ARG A 115 -5.56 -25.45 31.13
CA ARG A 115 -4.27 -24.83 30.85
C ARG A 115 -4.26 -23.98 29.57
N PRO A 116 -4.84 -24.45 28.42
CA PRO A 116 -4.89 -23.61 27.20
C PRO A 116 -5.69 -22.32 27.38
N GLY A 117 -6.82 -22.39 28.08
CA GLY A 117 -7.65 -21.22 28.38
C GLY A 117 -6.90 -20.16 29.20
N LEU A 118 -6.19 -20.63 30.25
CA LEU A 118 -5.40 -19.74 31.11
C LEU A 118 -4.21 -19.13 30.39
N LEU A 119 -3.49 -19.88 29.55
CA LEU A 119 -2.38 -19.36 28.75
C LEU A 119 -2.85 -18.30 27.75
N LYS A 120 -3.99 -18.53 27.10
CA LYS A 120 -4.62 -17.56 26.21
C LYS A 120 -5.00 -16.27 26.95
N LEU A 121 -5.60 -16.40 28.14
CA LEU A 121 -5.92 -15.26 29.00
C LEU A 121 -4.65 -14.50 29.45
N ALA A 122 -3.63 -15.23 29.91
CA ALA A 122 -2.35 -14.64 30.33
C ALA A 122 -1.70 -13.86 29.19
N ALA A 123 -1.71 -14.38 27.96
CA ALA A 123 -1.19 -13.65 26.80
C ALA A 123 -1.98 -12.35 26.52
N LYS A 124 -3.32 -12.42 26.51
CA LYS A 124 -4.17 -11.25 26.26
C LYS A 124 -4.07 -10.18 27.35
N LEU A 125 -4.12 -10.62 28.62
CA LEU A 125 -3.99 -9.74 29.77
C LEU A 125 -2.56 -9.18 29.90
N GLY A 126 -1.55 -9.97 29.57
CA GLY A 126 -0.16 -9.53 29.50
C GLY A 126 0.00 -8.37 28.51
N TYR A 127 -0.59 -8.49 27.33
CA TYR A 127 -0.59 -7.40 26.35
C TYR A 127 -1.33 -6.16 26.87
N GLN A 128 -2.54 -6.34 27.43
CA GLN A 128 -3.34 -5.23 27.96
C GLN A 128 -2.71 -4.52 29.18
N SER A 129 -1.87 -5.22 29.94
CA SER A 129 -1.12 -4.69 31.09
C SER A 129 0.30 -4.26 30.74
N GLU A 130 0.63 -4.15 29.44
CA GLU A 130 1.93 -3.71 28.92
C GLU A 130 3.10 -4.63 29.36
N ARG A 131 2.81 -5.89 29.69
CA ARG A 131 3.81 -6.93 30.00
C ARG A 131 4.26 -7.64 28.71
N PHE A 132 4.66 -6.86 27.72
CA PHE A 132 4.94 -7.31 26.36
C PHE A 132 6.00 -8.42 26.28
N GLU A 133 7.00 -8.41 27.17
CA GLU A 133 8.05 -9.43 27.18
C GLU A 133 7.55 -10.85 27.46
N ALA A 134 6.48 -10.97 28.24
CA ALA A 134 5.92 -12.27 28.63
C ALA A 134 4.95 -12.84 27.58
N VAL A 135 4.37 -11.98 26.73
CA VAL A 135 3.31 -12.37 25.79
C VAL A 135 3.76 -13.45 24.78
N PRO A 136 4.93 -13.32 24.11
CA PRO A 136 5.38 -14.37 23.20
C PRO A 136 5.51 -15.73 23.86
N GLY A 137 6.09 -15.79 25.10
CA GLY A 137 6.23 -17.02 25.85
C GLY A 137 4.90 -17.68 26.22
N HIS A 138 3.89 -16.91 26.59
CA HIS A 138 2.54 -17.43 26.84
C HIS A 138 1.87 -17.96 25.57
N VAL A 139 2.08 -17.29 24.44
CA VAL A 139 1.56 -17.75 23.15
C VAL A 139 2.25 -19.04 22.71
N ASP A 140 3.57 -19.13 22.84
CA ASP A 140 4.32 -20.32 22.48
C ASP A 140 3.90 -21.52 23.32
N ALA A 141 3.79 -21.35 24.64
CA ALA A 141 3.27 -22.38 25.54
C ALA A 141 1.82 -22.78 25.21
N TRP A 142 0.98 -21.83 24.78
CA TRP A 142 -0.37 -22.10 24.34
C TRP A 142 -0.40 -22.95 23.05
N ILE A 143 0.45 -22.61 22.06
CA ILE A 143 0.57 -23.38 20.81
C ILE A 143 1.06 -24.82 21.10
N GLU A 144 2.06 -24.95 21.99
CA GLU A 144 2.59 -26.25 22.38
C GLU A 144 1.51 -27.18 22.98
N VAL A 145 0.67 -26.65 23.88
CA VAL A 145 -0.41 -27.41 24.53
C VAL A 145 -1.56 -27.72 23.56
N LYS A 146 -1.90 -26.80 22.67
CA LYS A 146 -2.98 -27.00 21.68
C LYS A 146 -2.57 -27.91 20.53
N GLY A 147 -1.30 -27.92 20.18
CA GLY A 147 -0.77 -28.62 19.02
C GLY A 147 -1.11 -27.94 17.69
N MET A 148 -0.85 -28.65 16.60
CA MET A 148 -1.10 -28.12 15.23
C MET A 148 -2.60 -27.97 14.96
N PRO A 149 -3.00 -26.77 14.44
CA PRO A 149 -4.42 -26.51 14.16
C PRO A 149 -4.93 -27.35 12.99
N ARG A 150 -6.06 -28.04 13.18
CA ARG A 150 -6.67 -28.95 12.21
C ARG A 150 -7.86 -28.32 11.46
N THR A 151 -8.68 -27.56 12.18
CA THR A 151 -9.88 -26.91 11.64
C THR A 151 -9.61 -25.46 11.21
N ALA A 152 -10.47 -24.87 10.39
CA ALA A 152 -10.40 -23.47 10.02
C ALA A 152 -10.49 -22.53 11.24
N THR A 153 -11.33 -22.87 12.22
CA THR A 153 -11.47 -22.10 13.46
C THR A 153 -10.19 -22.14 14.29
N GLU A 154 -9.58 -23.32 14.45
CA GLU A 154 -8.30 -23.46 15.16
C GLU A 154 -7.17 -22.68 14.45
N ARG A 155 -7.12 -22.74 13.11
CA ARG A 155 -6.17 -21.94 12.33
C ARG A 155 -6.35 -20.44 12.58
N ALA A 156 -7.59 -19.97 12.56
CA ALA A 156 -7.91 -18.56 12.81
C ALA A 156 -7.48 -18.13 14.23
N GLU A 157 -7.77 -18.97 15.24
CA GLU A 157 -7.39 -18.73 16.63
C GLU A 157 -5.87 -18.72 16.82
N THR A 158 -5.18 -19.70 16.23
CA THR A 158 -3.71 -19.77 16.31
C THR A 158 -3.08 -18.55 15.66
N ALA A 159 -3.55 -18.15 14.48
CA ALA A 159 -3.05 -16.98 13.80
C ALA A 159 -3.35 -15.67 14.57
N GLU A 160 -4.50 -15.57 15.28
CA GLU A 160 -4.81 -14.44 16.16
C GLU A 160 -3.79 -14.36 17.32
N MET A 161 -3.51 -15.47 17.99
CA MET A 161 -2.55 -15.51 19.10
C MET A 161 -1.12 -15.18 18.64
N MET A 162 -0.69 -15.72 17.51
CA MET A 162 0.60 -15.39 16.92
C MET A 162 0.71 -13.92 16.53
N THR A 163 -0.39 -13.34 16.03
CA THR A 163 -0.46 -11.90 15.72
C THR A 163 -0.35 -11.05 16.98
N LEU A 164 -0.95 -11.48 18.10
CA LEU A 164 -0.82 -10.82 19.39
C LEU A 164 0.65 -10.84 19.87
N ALA A 165 1.34 -11.98 19.73
CA ALA A 165 2.77 -12.06 20.04
C ALA A 165 3.60 -11.14 19.13
N ALA A 166 3.26 -11.03 17.86
CA ALA A 166 3.94 -10.13 16.93
C ALA A 166 3.73 -8.64 17.33
N TYR A 167 2.54 -8.25 17.76
CA TYR A 167 2.30 -6.90 18.30
C TYR A 167 3.13 -6.63 19.55
N ALA A 168 3.19 -7.59 20.48
CA ALA A 168 4.02 -7.45 21.69
C ALA A 168 5.51 -7.30 21.36
N LEU A 169 6.01 -8.08 20.40
CA LEU A 169 7.38 -7.95 19.92
C LEU A 169 7.66 -6.59 19.27
N HIS A 170 6.68 -6.05 18.54
CA HIS A 170 6.77 -4.72 17.95
C HIS A 170 6.82 -3.62 19.02
N GLU A 171 5.97 -3.68 20.05
CA GLU A 171 6.00 -2.73 21.19
C GLU A 171 7.35 -2.74 21.92
N LEU A 172 8.07 -3.87 21.87
CA LEU A 172 9.44 -4.01 22.42
C LEU A 172 10.54 -3.54 21.44
N GLY A 173 10.19 -3.04 20.25
CA GLY A 173 11.13 -2.66 19.20
C GLY A 173 11.83 -3.87 18.53
N ARG A 174 11.31 -5.09 18.73
CA ARG A 174 11.86 -6.34 18.14
C ARG A 174 11.22 -6.63 16.79
N ASP A 175 11.22 -5.64 15.87
CA ASP A 175 10.47 -5.66 14.61
C ASP A 175 10.82 -6.83 13.69
N ARG A 176 12.08 -7.28 13.65
CA ARG A 176 12.45 -8.47 12.86
C ARG A 176 11.78 -9.75 13.35
N GLN A 177 11.67 -9.90 14.66
CA GLN A 177 10.98 -11.06 15.26
C GLN A 177 9.48 -10.95 15.07
N ALA A 178 8.92 -9.74 15.21
CA ALA A 178 7.52 -9.45 14.93
C ALA A 178 7.16 -9.78 13.48
N LEU A 179 8.00 -9.38 12.51
CA LEU A 179 7.81 -9.66 11.08
C LEU A 179 7.80 -11.17 10.79
N ALA A 180 8.73 -11.92 11.36
CA ALA A 180 8.77 -13.38 11.22
C ALA A 180 7.47 -14.00 11.74
N ARG A 181 7.05 -13.59 12.94
CA ARG A 181 5.87 -14.15 13.62
C ARG A 181 4.55 -13.83 12.89
N VAL A 182 4.37 -12.58 12.41
CA VAL A 182 3.15 -12.23 11.69
C VAL A 182 3.09 -12.83 10.29
N LYS A 183 4.22 -13.05 9.60
CA LYS A 183 4.28 -13.81 8.34
C LYS A 183 3.82 -15.25 8.53
N GLU A 184 4.30 -15.90 9.58
CA GLU A 184 3.87 -17.25 9.94
C GLU A 184 2.37 -17.29 10.24
N ALA A 185 1.86 -16.35 11.03
CA ALA A 185 0.42 -16.19 11.31
C ALA A 185 -0.40 -16.00 10.03
N TYR A 186 0.12 -15.20 9.08
CA TYR A 186 -0.53 -15.00 7.78
C TYR A 186 -0.60 -16.30 6.97
N GLY A 187 0.48 -17.09 6.99
CA GLY A 187 0.51 -18.39 6.30
C GLY A 187 -0.51 -19.40 6.86
N ILE A 188 -0.77 -19.37 8.18
CA ILE A 188 -1.75 -20.24 8.85
C ILE A 188 -3.20 -19.84 8.50
N ALA A 189 -3.52 -18.56 8.59
CA ALA A 189 -4.83 -18.01 8.26
C ALA A 189 -4.66 -16.59 7.67
N PRO A 190 -4.72 -16.44 6.33
CA PRO A 190 -4.64 -15.14 5.69
C PRO A 190 -5.74 -14.19 6.18
N ALA A 191 -5.34 -12.98 6.54
CA ALA A 191 -6.27 -11.89 6.86
C ALA A 191 -5.64 -10.57 6.42
N ARG A 192 -6.46 -9.66 5.88
CA ARG A 192 -5.98 -8.38 5.36
C ARG A 192 -5.15 -7.62 6.38
N ALA A 193 -5.68 -7.44 7.60
CA ALA A 193 -4.98 -6.71 8.66
C ALA A 193 -3.61 -7.30 9.02
N ARG A 194 -3.45 -8.64 8.94
CA ARG A 194 -2.14 -9.29 9.14
C ARG A 194 -1.19 -8.98 8.00
N GLY A 195 -1.68 -9.01 6.76
CA GLY A 195 -0.89 -8.65 5.59
C GLY A 195 -0.44 -7.19 5.61
N ASP A 196 -1.33 -6.28 5.98
CA ASP A 196 -1.02 -4.86 6.16
C ASP A 196 0.05 -4.67 7.27
N PHE A 197 -0.02 -5.45 8.35
CA PHE A 197 0.99 -5.42 9.40
C PHE A 197 2.35 -5.95 8.92
N VAL A 198 2.39 -7.01 8.11
CA VAL A 198 3.63 -7.47 7.44
C VAL A 198 4.25 -6.35 6.62
N LEU A 199 3.47 -5.69 5.76
CA LEU A 199 3.95 -4.60 4.92
C LEU A 199 4.44 -3.40 5.74
N ALA A 200 3.72 -3.05 6.82
CA ALA A 200 4.10 -1.97 7.72
C ALA A 200 5.44 -2.25 8.42
N LEU A 201 5.66 -3.47 8.88
CA LEU A 201 6.93 -3.89 9.49
C LEU A 201 8.07 -3.92 8.45
N CYS A 202 7.83 -4.40 7.23
CA CYS A 202 8.83 -4.32 6.16
C CYS A 202 9.24 -2.87 5.89
N ALA A 203 8.27 -1.95 5.83
CA ALA A 203 8.54 -0.53 5.61
C ALA A 203 9.31 0.10 6.79
N SER A 204 8.97 -0.22 8.05
CA SER A 204 9.65 0.31 9.23
C SER A 204 11.10 -0.18 9.32
N LEU A 205 11.36 -1.40 8.90
CA LEU A 205 12.70 -2.00 8.84
C LEU A 205 13.51 -1.56 7.61
N GLY A 206 12.90 -0.88 6.64
CA GLY A 206 13.52 -0.59 5.35
C GLY A 206 13.82 -1.84 4.51
N ASP A 207 13.15 -2.96 4.80
CA ASP A 207 13.36 -4.22 4.10
C ASP A 207 12.52 -4.27 2.81
N VAL A 208 12.96 -3.47 1.83
CA VAL A 208 12.33 -3.38 0.50
C VAL A 208 12.27 -4.74 -0.20
N LYS A 209 13.27 -5.62 0.03
CA LYS A 209 13.30 -6.95 -0.57
C LYS A 209 12.18 -7.83 -0.03
N ALA A 210 11.99 -7.85 1.28
CA ALA A 210 10.90 -8.59 1.92
C ALA A 210 9.53 -8.04 1.54
N GLU A 211 9.39 -6.71 1.43
CA GLU A 211 8.16 -6.04 0.99
C GLU A 211 7.80 -6.43 -0.45
N ARG A 212 8.76 -6.32 -1.39
CA ARG A 212 8.57 -6.73 -2.78
C ARG A 212 8.19 -8.22 -2.93
N ALA A 213 8.76 -9.08 -2.10
CA ALA A 213 8.44 -10.51 -2.12
C ALA A 213 7.04 -10.82 -1.58
N PHE A 214 6.51 -9.99 -0.69
CA PHE A 214 5.22 -10.23 -0.05
C PHE A 214 4.04 -9.57 -0.80
N LEU A 215 4.28 -8.47 -1.52
CA LEU A 215 3.22 -7.76 -2.27
C LEU A 215 2.47 -8.61 -3.29
N PRO A 216 3.11 -9.53 -4.06
CA PRO A 216 2.38 -10.47 -4.93
C PRO A 216 1.36 -11.33 -4.19
N VAL A 217 1.66 -11.71 -2.95
CA VAL A 217 0.74 -12.48 -2.10
C VAL A 217 -0.47 -11.62 -1.74
N MET A 218 -0.24 -10.35 -1.36
CA MET A 218 -1.32 -9.40 -1.07
C MET A 218 -2.20 -9.12 -2.29
N VAL A 219 -1.59 -8.97 -3.46
CA VAL A 219 -2.32 -8.79 -4.73
C VAL A 219 -3.18 -10.01 -5.06
N ARG A 220 -2.64 -11.22 -4.90
CA ARG A 220 -3.37 -12.47 -5.15
C ARG A 220 -4.57 -12.62 -4.21
N ASP A 221 -4.37 -12.34 -2.91
CA ASP A 221 -5.36 -12.63 -1.87
C ASP A 221 -6.43 -11.51 -1.76
N TRP A 222 -6.07 -10.26 -2.02
CA TRP A 222 -6.94 -9.09 -1.77
C TRP A 222 -7.24 -8.25 -3.01
N ASN A 223 -6.40 -8.30 -4.05
CA ASN A 223 -6.56 -7.60 -5.34
C ASN A 223 -7.00 -6.13 -5.22
N GLU A 224 -6.33 -5.35 -4.36
CA GLU A 224 -6.67 -3.95 -4.12
C GLU A 224 -5.63 -3.00 -4.74
N THR A 225 -6.07 -1.83 -5.18
CA THR A 225 -5.24 -0.79 -5.81
C THR A 225 -3.97 -0.43 -5.01
N PRO A 226 -4.00 -0.26 -3.66
CA PRO A 226 -2.80 0.10 -2.91
C PRO A 226 -1.65 -0.91 -3.03
N TYR A 227 -1.97 -2.21 -3.09
CA TYR A 227 -0.94 -3.26 -3.21
C TYR A 227 -0.31 -3.29 -4.60
N TRP A 228 -1.12 -3.14 -5.65
CA TRP A 228 -0.64 -2.99 -7.02
C TRP A 228 0.27 -1.79 -7.18
N SER A 229 -0.17 -0.63 -6.67
CA SER A 229 0.55 0.63 -6.74
C SER A 229 1.90 0.55 -6.03
N ARG A 230 1.89 0.01 -4.82
CA ARG A 230 3.12 -0.15 -4.04
C ARG A 230 4.10 -1.12 -4.70
N TRP A 231 3.60 -2.24 -5.23
CA TRP A 231 4.43 -3.23 -5.92
C TRP A 231 5.06 -2.65 -7.18
N GLY A 232 4.27 -2.04 -8.06
CA GLY A 232 4.78 -1.40 -9.28
C GLY A 232 5.82 -0.32 -8.99
N SER A 233 5.55 0.55 -8.00
CA SER A 233 6.48 1.61 -7.60
C SER A 233 7.80 1.08 -7.04
N LEU A 234 7.78 0.05 -6.20
CA LEU A 234 9.00 -0.54 -5.63
C LEU A 234 9.84 -1.26 -6.67
N VAL A 235 9.21 -1.90 -7.63
CA VAL A 235 9.91 -2.57 -8.74
C VAL A 235 10.54 -1.53 -9.67
N GLN A 236 9.84 -0.45 -9.97
CA GLN A 236 10.38 0.66 -10.76
C GLN A 236 11.57 1.33 -10.05
N GLN A 237 11.45 1.61 -8.75
CA GLN A 237 12.55 2.18 -7.96
C GLN A 237 13.80 1.28 -7.93
N ALA A 238 13.63 -0.02 -8.06
CA ALA A 238 14.73 -0.97 -8.17
C ALA A 238 15.35 -1.06 -9.59
N GLY A 239 14.85 -0.27 -10.54
CA GLY A 239 15.38 -0.22 -11.92
C GLY A 239 14.83 -1.32 -12.84
N ASP A 240 13.87 -2.14 -12.41
CA ASP A 240 13.27 -3.18 -13.26
C ASP A 240 12.02 -2.62 -13.97
N GLY A 241 12.26 -1.78 -14.98
CA GLY A 241 11.19 -1.15 -15.76
C GLY A 241 10.30 -2.17 -16.49
N ARG A 242 10.86 -3.31 -16.93
CA ARG A 242 10.07 -4.36 -17.60
C ARG A 242 9.10 -5.02 -16.64
N GLN A 243 9.54 -5.41 -15.46
CA GLN A 243 8.67 -6.01 -14.46
C GLN A 243 7.63 -4.98 -13.97
N ALA A 244 8.02 -3.70 -13.81
CA ALA A 244 7.09 -2.62 -13.45
C ALA A 244 6.00 -2.45 -14.52
N LEU A 245 6.35 -2.48 -15.81
CA LEU A 245 5.41 -2.45 -16.93
C LEU A 245 4.40 -3.61 -16.87
N ASP A 246 4.87 -4.84 -16.61
CA ASP A 246 4.00 -6.01 -16.50
C ASP A 246 3.02 -5.90 -15.32
N ILE A 247 3.49 -5.43 -14.17
CA ILE A 247 2.68 -5.22 -12.97
C ILE A 247 1.61 -4.16 -13.22
N LEU A 248 2.00 -2.97 -13.70
CA LEU A 248 1.06 -1.87 -13.93
C LEU A 248 0.06 -2.19 -15.05
N SER A 249 0.51 -2.91 -16.09
CA SER A 249 -0.39 -3.39 -17.15
C SER A 249 -1.41 -4.40 -16.62
N SER A 250 -0.99 -5.26 -15.68
CA SER A 250 -1.88 -6.21 -15.02
C SER A 250 -2.86 -5.52 -14.08
N ALA A 251 -2.40 -4.52 -13.33
CA ALA A 251 -3.24 -3.66 -12.50
C ALA A 251 -4.32 -2.95 -13.34
N ARG A 252 -3.95 -2.40 -14.51
CA ARG A 252 -4.91 -1.80 -15.45
C ARG A 252 -5.97 -2.79 -15.93
N LYS A 253 -5.55 -3.99 -16.35
CA LYS A 253 -6.48 -5.04 -16.79
C LYS A 253 -7.43 -5.47 -15.68
N ALA A 254 -6.96 -5.48 -14.43
CA ALA A 254 -7.78 -5.80 -13.26
C ALA A 254 -8.69 -4.64 -12.80
N GLY A 255 -8.63 -3.46 -13.43
CA GLY A 255 -9.33 -2.25 -12.99
C GLY A 255 -8.83 -1.72 -11.64
N ARG A 256 -7.54 -1.92 -11.35
CA ARG A 256 -6.89 -1.58 -10.08
C ARG A 256 -5.68 -0.65 -10.23
N LEU A 257 -5.52 -0.04 -11.42
CA LEU A 257 -4.47 0.94 -11.63
C LEU A 257 -4.82 2.24 -10.89
N ASP A 258 -3.87 2.74 -10.10
CA ASP A 258 -3.97 4.07 -9.48
C ASP A 258 -3.74 5.14 -10.56
N GLU A 259 -4.62 6.12 -10.65
CA GLU A 259 -4.54 7.21 -11.64
C GLU A 259 -3.20 7.94 -11.60
N ARG A 260 -2.61 8.07 -10.40
CA ARG A 260 -1.28 8.69 -10.22
C ARG A 260 -0.14 7.91 -10.89
N LEU A 261 -0.34 6.64 -11.19
CA LEU A 261 0.64 5.78 -11.85
C LEU A 261 0.41 5.65 -13.36
N VAL A 262 -0.66 6.24 -13.89
CA VAL A 262 -0.93 6.22 -15.34
C VAL A 262 0.20 6.89 -16.14
N PRO A 263 0.75 8.06 -15.73
CA PRO A 263 1.90 8.64 -16.43
C PRO A 263 3.15 7.74 -16.40
N LEU A 264 3.40 7.04 -15.30
CA LEU A 264 4.50 6.07 -15.21
C LEU A 264 4.25 4.89 -16.15
N LEU A 265 3.04 4.33 -16.20
CA LEU A 265 2.71 3.27 -17.13
C LEU A 265 2.90 3.73 -18.58
N LEU A 266 2.46 4.95 -18.92
CA LEU A 266 2.65 5.52 -20.25
C LEU A 266 4.13 5.62 -20.63
N SER A 267 4.98 6.17 -19.74
CA SER A 267 6.42 6.29 -20.01
C SER A 267 7.07 4.94 -20.24
N LEU A 268 6.76 3.93 -19.40
CA LEU A 268 7.27 2.57 -19.56
C LEU A 268 6.84 1.93 -20.89
N VAL A 269 5.58 2.14 -21.31
CA VAL A 269 5.09 1.65 -22.59
C VAL A 269 5.81 2.31 -23.77
N ILE A 270 6.11 3.60 -23.67
CA ILE A 270 6.87 4.35 -24.69
C ILE A 270 8.32 3.88 -24.76
N GLU A 271 8.98 3.67 -23.60
CA GLU A 271 10.34 3.15 -23.49
C GLU A 271 10.49 1.75 -24.12
N HIS A 272 9.42 0.94 -24.07
CA HIS A 272 9.39 -0.39 -24.69
C HIS A 272 8.85 -0.39 -26.13
N ASP A 273 8.87 0.76 -26.80
CA ASP A 273 8.49 0.96 -28.20
C ASP A 273 7.12 0.37 -28.58
N ALA A 274 6.11 0.62 -27.73
CA ALA A 274 4.74 0.20 -27.97
C ALA A 274 3.77 1.39 -28.13
N PRO A 275 3.95 2.27 -29.16
CA PRO A 275 3.24 3.54 -29.28
C PRO A 275 1.73 3.37 -29.43
N THR A 276 1.25 2.30 -30.05
CA THR A 276 -0.20 2.01 -30.16
C THR A 276 -0.83 1.73 -28.80
N LYS A 277 -0.12 1.04 -27.90
CA LYS A 277 -0.61 0.81 -26.52
C LYS A 277 -0.56 2.10 -25.73
N ALA A 278 0.48 2.91 -25.93
CA ALA A 278 0.62 4.21 -25.28
C ALA A 278 -0.52 5.15 -25.65
N LEU A 279 -0.87 5.19 -26.95
CA LEU A 279 -1.99 6.00 -27.44
C LEU A 279 -3.32 5.60 -26.78
N ARG A 280 -3.58 4.30 -26.65
CA ARG A 280 -4.77 3.78 -25.97
C ARG A 280 -4.82 4.19 -24.49
N ILE A 281 -3.70 4.11 -23.77
CA ILE A 281 -3.64 4.56 -22.37
C ILE A 281 -3.95 6.05 -22.24
N LEU A 282 -3.41 6.86 -23.14
CA LEU A 282 -3.66 8.30 -23.19
C LEU A 282 -5.13 8.64 -23.47
N GLU A 283 -5.81 7.83 -24.28
CA GLU A 283 -7.23 7.97 -24.63
C GLU A 283 -8.15 7.51 -23.49
N GLU A 284 -7.79 6.44 -22.78
CA GLU A 284 -8.58 5.89 -21.67
C GLU A 284 -8.53 6.76 -20.41
N HIS A 285 -7.45 7.55 -20.22
CA HIS A 285 -7.21 8.34 -19.01
C HIS A 285 -6.95 9.82 -19.35
N PRO A 286 -7.89 10.53 -19.97
CA PRO A 286 -7.68 11.92 -20.43
C PRO A 286 -7.37 12.90 -19.30
N GLU A 287 -7.86 12.62 -18.08
CA GLU A 287 -7.72 13.43 -16.87
C GLU A 287 -6.33 13.39 -16.25
N ALA A 288 -5.51 12.38 -16.61
CA ALA A 288 -4.17 12.23 -16.06
C ALA A 288 -3.18 13.30 -16.55
N TRP A 289 -3.54 14.07 -17.56
CA TRP A 289 -2.69 15.11 -18.18
C TRP A 289 -3.42 16.42 -18.38
N LYS A 290 -2.66 17.51 -18.39
CA LYS A 290 -3.17 18.81 -18.83
C LYS A 290 -3.54 18.73 -20.32
N PRO A 291 -4.56 19.46 -20.80
CA PRO A 291 -5.01 19.40 -22.20
C PRO A 291 -3.88 19.60 -23.23
N GLU A 292 -2.95 20.53 -22.99
CA GLU A 292 -1.83 20.78 -23.87
C GLU A 292 -0.80 19.64 -23.87
N GLU A 293 -0.44 19.15 -22.68
CA GLU A 293 0.49 18.03 -22.51
C GLU A 293 -0.06 16.76 -23.19
N ARG A 294 -1.35 16.47 -22.95
CA ARG A 294 -2.05 15.37 -23.62
C ARG A 294 -1.98 15.47 -25.13
N ARG A 295 -2.26 16.66 -25.67
CA ARG A 295 -2.21 16.90 -27.11
C ARG A 295 -0.82 16.67 -27.68
N MET A 296 0.23 17.17 -27.02
CA MET A 296 1.62 16.95 -27.44
C MET A 296 1.97 15.46 -27.45
N LEU A 297 1.65 14.74 -26.38
CA LEU A 297 1.88 13.30 -26.29
C LEU A 297 1.09 12.55 -27.37
N GLN A 298 -0.17 12.89 -27.60
CA GLN A 298 -1.01 12.27 -28.60
C GLN A 298 -0.47 12.49 -30.02
N THR A 299 -0.04 13.71 -30.33
CA THR A 299 0.58 14.03 -31.63
C THR A 299 1.85 13.20 -31.84
N ALA A 300 2.75 13.17 -30.85
CA ALA A 300 4.00 12.42 -30.94
C ALA A 300 3.75 10.90 -31.12
N LEU A 301 2.77 10.35 -30.40
CA LEU A 301 2.40 8.95 -30.51
C LEU A 301 1.74 8.61 -31.84
N LEU A 302 0.87 9.47 -32.36
CA LEU A 302 0.27 9.30 -33.70
C LEU A 302 1.33 9.27 -34.79
N VAL A 303 2.32 10.17 -34.71
CA VAL A 303 3.45 10.17 -35.65
C VAL A 303 4.26 8.87 -35.56
N LYS A 304 4.56 8.38 -34.35
CA LYS A 304 5.26 7.10 -34.14
C LYS A 304 4.44 5.90 -34.64
N CYS A 305 3.11 5.98 -34.60
CA CYS A 305 2.22 4.95 -35.17
C CYS A 305 2.07 5.04 -36.69
N GLY A 306 2.69 6.02 -37.38
CA GLY A 306 2.49 6.28 -38.79
C GLY A 306 1.15 6.94 -39.14
N ARG A 307 0.36 7.37 -38.14
CA ARG A 307 -0.95 8.02 -38.29
C ARG A 307 -0.81 9.55 -38.40
N ARG A 308 0.04 9.99 -39.34
CA ARG A 308 0.45 11.40 -39.48
C ARG A 308 -0.70 12.32 -39.89
N ALA A 309 -1.62 11.83 -40.72
CA ALA A 309 -2.81 12.60 -41.11
C ALA A 309 -3.66 13.01 -39.89
N GLU A 310 -3.84 12.08 -38.95
CA GLU A 310 -4.59 12.36 -37.72
C GLU A 310 -3.81 13.32 -36.78
N ALA A 311 -2.49 13.19 -36.72
CA ALA A 311 -1.64 14.11 -36.00
C ALA A 311 -1.78 15.55 -36.54
N LEU A 312 -1.80 15.72 -37.87
CA LEU A 312 -2.01 17.01 -38.53
C LEU A 312 -3.40 17.59 -38.24
N GLU A 313 -4.43 16.75 -38.28
CA GLU A 313 -5.79 17.21 -37.96
C GLU A 313 -5.89 17.70 -36.50
N LEU A 314 -5.26 16.98 -35.59
CA LEU A 314 -5.19 17.35 -34.16
C LEU A 314 -4.48 18.72 -33.98
N LEU A 315 -3.38 18.92 -34.66
CA LEU A 315 -2.61 20.16 -34.63
C LEU A 315 -3.36 21.32 -35.27
N ARG A 316 -4.10 21.08 -36.39
CA ARG A 316 -4.95 22.10 -37.04
C ARG A 316 -6.10 22.55 -36.15
N LYS A 317 -6.76 21.62 -35.45
CA LYS A 317 -7.86 21.94 -34.50
C LYS A 317 -7.38 22.77 -33.31
N ALA A 318 -6.12 22.61 -32.91
CA ALA A 318 -5.56 23.35 -31.80
C ALA A 318 -5.24 24.81 -32.09
N GLY A 319 -5.25 25.22 -33.38
CA GLY A 319 -4.93 26.56 -33.81
C GLY A 319 -3.47 26.96 -33.63
N ASP A 320 -3.14 28.18 -34.03
CA ASP A 320 -1.76 28.69 -33.96
C ASP A 320 -1.37 29.24 -32.56
N GLY A 321 -2.02 28.78 -31.47
CA GLY A 321 -1.95 29.35 -30.14
C GLY A 321 -0.59 29.23 -29.39
N GLY A 322 0.52 28.89 -30.06
CA GLY A 322 1.86 28.89 -29.50
C GLY A 322 2.94 28.49 -30.50
N ALA A 323 4.13 29.07 -30.38
CA ALA A 323 5.28 28.79 -31.25
C ALA A 323 5.67 27.28 -31.30
N GLY A 324 5.38 26.50 -30.24
CA GLY A 324 5.59 25.06 -30.21
C GLY A 324 4.70 24.31 -31.20
N ASN A 325 3.40 24.59 -31.22
CA ASN A 325 2.44 23.96 -32.13
C ASN A 325 2.77 24.19 -33.59
N GLY A 326 3.23 25.38 -33.94
CA GLY A 326 3.62 25.74 -35.31
C GLY A 326 4.81 24.91 -35.80
N ARG A 327 5.82 24.68 -34.96
CA ARG A 327 7.01 23.86 -35.28
C ARG A 327 6.67 22.38 -35.49
N GLU A 328 5.90 21.82 -34.56
CA GLU A 328 5.44 20.43 -34.65
C GLU A 328 4.57 20.18 -35.86
N ARG A 329 3.60 21.07 -36.10
CA ARG A 329 2.74 21.00 -37.26
C ARG A 329 3.52 21.01 -38.56
N MET A 330 4.44 21.97 -38.71
CA MET A 330 5.27 22.06 -39.91
C MET A 330 6.15 20.83 -40.09
N ALA A 331 6.72 20.25 -38.99
CA ALA A 331 7.50 19.03 -39.09
C ALA A 331 6.66 17.84 -39.62
N VAL A 332 5.42 17.72 -39.20
CA VAL A 332 4.51 16.66 -39.69
C VAL A 332 4.05 16.96 -41.12
N GLU A 333 3.74 18.22 -41.49
CA GLU A 333 3.39 18.64 -42.84
C GLU A 333 4.54 18.31 -43.83
N LEU A 334 5.80 18.60 -43.44
CA LEU A 334 6.98 18.21 -44.22
C LEU A 334 7.10 16.70 -44.42
N ALA A 335 6.83 15.92 -43.36
CA ALA A 335 6.91 14.46 -43.42
C ALA A 335 5.79 13.82 -44.25
N GLU A 336 4.67 14.49 -44.41
CA GLU A 336 3.54 14.09 -45.26
C GLU A 336 3.58 14.72 -46.67
N GLU A 337 4.65 15.47 -46.99
CA GLU A 337 4.83 16.14 -48.24
C GLU A 337 3.70 17.20 -48.52
N ASP A 338 3.01 17.67 -47.46
CA ASP A 338 2.11 18.84 -47.58
C ASP A 338 2.94 20.12 -47.67
N TRP A 339 3.59 20.28 -48.83
CA TRP A 339 4.49 21.41 -49.08
C TRP A 339 3.78 22.77 -48.96
N THR A 340 2.49 22.82 -49.22
CA THR A 340 1.69 24.05 -49.10
C THR A 340 1.47 24.43 -47.63
N GLY A 341 1.09 23.49 -46.80
CA GLY A 341 0.93 23.68 -45.34
C GLY A 341 2.24 24.05 -44.70
N ALA A 342 3.29 23.25 -44.98
CA ALA A 342 4.63 23.44 -44.45
C ALA A 342 5.24 24.79 -44.82
N ARG A 343 5.05 25.27 -46.07
CA ARG A 343 5.48 26.59 -46.49
C ARG A 343 4.82 27.69 -45.67
N LYS A 344 3.49 27.68 -45.53
CA LYS A 344 2.75 28.66 -44.72
C LYS A 344 3.19 28.64 -43.24
N GLY A 345 3.45 27.45 -42.69
CA GLY A 345 3.98 27.26 -41.35
C GLY A 345 5.36 27.88 -41.18
N ALA A 346 6.27 27.58 -42.12
CA ALA A 346 7.65 28.10 -42.11
C ALA A 346 7.69 29.64 -42.21
N MET A 347 6.85 30.24 -43.06
CA MET A 347 6.76 31.70 -43.18
C MET A 347 6.31 32.36 -41.88
N ARG A 348 5.25 31.87 -41.26
CA ARG A 348 4.78 32.39 -39.95
C ARG A 348 5.80 32.23 -38.84
N LEU A 349 6.52 31.09 -38.81
CA LEU A 349 7.60 30.88 -37.86
C LEU A 349 8.77 31.85 -38.11
N ALA A 350 9.09 32.13 -39.35
CA ALA A 350 10.14 33.13 -39.69
C ALA A 350 9.76 34.54 -39.25
N GLU A 351 8.47 34.91 -39.38
CA GLU A 351 7.94 36.24 -38.98
C GLU A 351 7.96 36.41 -37.44
N SER A 352 7.68 35.36 -36.69
CA SER A 352 7.60 35.40 -35.20
C SER A 352 8.91 35.17 -34.51
N GLU A 353 9.94 34.66 -35.22
CA GLU A 353 11.22 34.29 -34.61
C GLU A 353 12.16 35.46 -34.46
N THR A 354 12.67 35.69 -33.25
CA THR A 354 13.57 36.78 -32.92
C THR A 354 15.02 36.46 -33.15
N LYS A 355 15.43 35.18 -33.11
CA LYS A 355 16.80 34.73 -33.31
C LYS A 355 17.15 34.61 -34.78
N PRO A 356 18.11 35.39 -35.31
CA PRO A 356 18.41 35.43 -36.75
C PRO A 356 18.68 34.05 -37.35
N ALA A 357 19.46 33.20 -36.67
CA ALA A 357 19.82 31.89 -37.19
C ALA A 357 18.61 30.95 -37.30
N GLU A 358 17.68 31.01 -36.33
CA GLU A 358 16.43 30.22 -36.37
C GLU A 358 15.44 30.80 -37.39
N ARG A 359 15.35 32.11 -37.48
CA ARG A 359 14.53 32.76 -38.52
C ARG A 359 14.97 32.36 -39.92
N ASP A 360 16.29 32.34 -40.18
CA ASP A 360 16.85 31.93 -41.45
C ASP A 360 16.65 30.44 -41.73
N ARG A 361 16.60 29.60 -40.70
CA ARG A 361 16.20 28.19 -40.83
C ARG A 361 14.81 28.07 -41.42
N TRP A 362 13.84 28.84 -40.92
CA TRP A 362 12.48 28.81 -41.40
C TRP A 362 12.35 29.40 -42.81
N ARG A 363 13.07 30.47 -43.14
CA ARG A 363 13.20 31.01 -44.49
C ARG A 363 13.73 29.97 -45.48
N PHE A 364 14.79 29.27 -45.08
CA PHE A 364 15.38 28.21 -45.87
C PHE A 364 14.38 27.08 -46.15
N LEU A 365 13.67 26.60 -45.12
CA LEU A 365 12.62 25.58 -45.27
C LEU A 365 11.45 26.04 -46.11
N SER A 366 11.02 27.30 -45.99
CA SER A 366 10.02 27.87 -46.85
C SER A 366 10.43 27.81 -48.33
N GLY A 367 11.69 28.11 -48.63
CA GLY A 367 12.23 27.99 -49.98
C GLY A 367 12.24 26.53 -50.50
N LEU A 368 12.59 25.54 -49.65
CA LEU A 368 12.50 24.13 -50.04
C LEU A 368 11.08 23.69 -50.34
N CYS A 369 10.10 24.15 -49.55
CA CYS A 369 8.69 23.87 -49.81
C CYS A 369 8.23 24.48 -51.13
N ALA A 370 8.60 25.74 -51.41
CA ALA A 370 8.30 26.42 -52.66
C ALA A 370 8.91 25.69 -53.87
N TYR A 371 10.17 25.22 -53.73
CA TYR A 371 10.82 24.46 -54.77
C TYR A 371 10.07 23.15 -55.09
N ASN A 372 9.67 22.38 -54.08
CA ASN A 372 8.89 21.15 -54.28
C ASN A 372 7.50 21.41 -54.88
N LEU A 373 6.93 22.58 -54.62
CA LEU A 373 5.69 23.05 -55.27
C LEU A 373 5.90 23.57 -56.71
N LYS A 374 7.14 23.53 -57.20
CA LYS A 374 7.53 24.11 -58.49
C LYS A 374 7.35 25.62 -58.59
N ASP A 375 7.17 26.30 -57.43
CA ASP A 375 7.18 27.75 -57.37
C ASP A 375 8.64 28.24 -57.21
N TYR A 376 9.36 28.21 -58.33
CA TYR A 376 10.78 28.59 -58.35
C TYR A 376 11.04 30.04 -58.04
N ALA A 377 10.11 30.94 -58.37
CA ALA A 377 10.21 32.31 -58.05
C ALA A 377 10.10 32.56 -56.55
N GLY A 378 9.13 31.96 -55.90
CA GLY A 378 8.98 32.02 -54.43
C GLY A 378 10.12 31.32 -53.67
N ALA A 379 10.71 30.26 -54.23
CA ALA A 379 11.91 29.65 -53.67
C ALA A 379 13.10 30.59 -53.72
N ALA A 380 13.33 31.24 -54.84
CA ALA A 380 14.41 32.23 -55.04
C ALA A 380 14.30 33.42 -54.05
N GLU A 381 13.08 33.95 -53.87
CA GLU A 381 12.79 35.05 -52.92
C GLU A 381 13.08 34.61 -51.48
N ALA A 382 12.57 33.42 -51.04
CA ALA A 382 12.79 32.90 -49.70
C ALA A 382 14.26 32.69 -49.38
N TRP A 383 15.07 32.14 -50.31
CA TRP A 383 16.49 31.95 -50.13
C TRP A 383 17.29 33.25 -50.28
N ALA A 384 16.79 34.26 -50.96
CA ALA A 384 17.41 35.57 -51.04
C ALA A 384 17.29 36.35 -49.71
N SER A 385 16.23 36.08 -48.93
CA SER A 385 15.98 36.69 -47.61
C SER A 385 16.80 36.13 -46.46
N VAL A 386 17.63 35.10 -46.70
CA VAL A 386 18.52 34.46 -45.67
C VAL A 386 19.74 35.35 -45.40
N GLU A 387 19.93 35.70 -44.14
CA GLU A 387 20.97 36.69 -43.72
C GLU A 387 22.23 36.07 -43.14
N THR A 388 22.12 34.95 -42.37
CA THR A 388 23.26 34.33 -41.70
C THR A 388 24.12 33.47 -42.63
N GLU A 389 25.43 33.52 -42.47
CA GLU A 389 26.41 32.85 -43.33
C GLU A 389 26.16 31.35 -43.49
N ARG A 390 25.87 30.66 -42.39
CA ARG A 390 25.59 29.24 -42.40
C ARG A 390 24.43 28.89 -43.37
N TRP A 391 23.30 29.58 -43.25
CA TRP A 391 22.12 29.32 -44.06
C TRP A 391 22.26 29.84 -45.48
N ARG A 392 22.99 30.92 -45.67
CA ARG A 392 23.36 31.42 -47.02
C ARG A 392 24.17 30.38 -47.79
N SER A 393 25.20 29.80 -47.17
CA SER A 393 26.01 28.74 -47.77
C SER A 393 25.18 27.52 -48.13
N LEU A 394 24.24 27.11 -47.30
CA LEU A 394 23.30 26.01 -47.59
C LEU A 394 22.31 26.33 -48.71
N ALA A 395 21.88 27.58 -48.84
CA ALA A 395 20.97 28.01 -49.91
C ALA A 395 21.66 28.24 -51.25
N ALA A 396 22.95 28.45 -51.28
CA ALA A 396 23.69 28.83 -52.50
C ALA A 396 23.49 27.85 -53.67
N PRO A 397 23.66 26.52 -53.50
CA PRO A 397 23.44 25.57 -54.61
C PRO A 397 21.98 25.56 -55.10
N TRP A 398 21.01 25.65 -54.20
CA TRP A 398 19.59 25.73 -54.57
C TRP A 398 19.25 27.02 -55.31
N ARG A 399 19.81 28.13 -54.94
CA ARG A 399 19.66 29.41 -55.66
C ARG A 399 20.24 29.35 -57.04
N ALA A 400 21.37 28.69 -57.25
CA ALA A 400 21.96 28.51 -58.58
C ALA A 400 21.08 27.64 -59.50
N GLU A 401 20.54 26.56 -58.94
CA GLU A 401 19.61 25.69 -59.67
C GLU A 401 18.33 26.40 -60.05
N VAL A 402 17.69 27.09 -59.13
CA VAL A 402 16.46 27.84 -59.39
C VAL A 402 16.69 28.95 -60.43
N LYS A 403 17.83 29.61 -60.38
CA LYS A 403 18.21 30.61 -61.41
C LYS A 403 18.26 29.96 -62.82
N PHE A 404 18.81 28.75 -62.88
CA PHE A 404 18.87 28.00 -64.14
C PHE A 404 17.44 27.58 -64.62
N LEU A 405 16.55 27.18 -63.69
CA LEU A 405 15.18 26.74 -64.00
C LEU A 405 14.26 27.92 -64.42
N LEU A 406 14.63 29.16 -64.08
CA LEU A 406 13.91 30.39 -64.41
C LEU A 406 14.43 31.09 -65.68
N SER A 407 15.62 30.68 -66.19
CA SER A 407 16.21 31.20 -67.41
C SER A 407 15.72 30.40 -68.62
#